data_5477235e6d490375095a8e4b64d926a4
#
_entry.id   5477235e6d490375095a8e4b64d926a4
#
_cell.length_a   1.000
_cell.length_b   1.000
_cell.length_c   1.000
_cell.angle_alpha   90.00
_cell.angle_beta   90.00
_cell.angle_gamma   90.00
#
_symmetry.space_group_name_H-M   'P 1'
#
loop_
_entity.id
_entity.type
_entity.pdbx_description
1 polymer ?
#
loop_
_entity_poly.entity_id
_entity_poly.type
_entity_poly.pdbx_seq_one_letter_code
_entity_poly.pdbx_strand_id
1 'polypeptide(L)'
;MGYNKLDSLVANTRAIGVAFQLRKEQRKATGEERAVLQQYSGFGGIPYILSLDSENKSATETSEVNEALLQLSNVLLNGVEGDRKLYKSLVKSIKSSSLTAFYTPKDIISTLANQIQQAFQSNGLCIGNFLEPAAGTGGFLPIATTGTEKTAFEKDLVSGLIPVSYT
;
A
#
# COMPACT_ATOMS: atom_id res chain seq x y z
N MET A 1 15.45 -14.89 -3.36
CA MET A 1 14.25 -15.48 -2.74
C MET A 1 13.09 -15.28 -3.70
N GLY A 2 12.35 -16.35 -4.05
CA GLY A 2 11.18 -16.21 -4.92
C GLY A 2 10.06 -15.44 -4.20
N TYR A 3 9.29 -14.67 -4.95
CA TYR A 3 8.10 -13.95 -4.46
C TYR A 3 7.06 -14.96 -3.97
N ASN A 4 6.83 -15.01 -2.65
CA ASN A 4 5.80 -15.86 -2.05
C ASN A 4 4.51 -15.06 -1.93
N LYS A 5 3.49 -15.45 -2.70
CA LYS A 5 2.20 -14.76 -2.77
C LYS A 5 1.40 -14.82 -1.47
N LEU A 6 1.52 -15.93 -0.74
CA LEU A 6 0.84 -16.09 0.55
C LEU A 6 1.50 -15.20 1.63
N ASP A 7 2.83 -15.19 1.69
CA ASP A 7 3.55 -14.32 2.63
C ASP A 7 3.24 -12.85 2.36
N SER A 8 3.17 -12.46 1.07
CA SER A 8 2.78 -11.11 0.67
C SER A 8 1.35 -10.76 1.08
N LEU A 9 0.40 -11.69 0.93
CA LEU A 9 -0.98 -11.51 1.39
C LEU A 9 -1.05 -11.28 2.90
N VAL A 10 -0.34 -12.09 3.67
CA VAL A 10 -0.28 -11.97 5.15
C VAL A 10 0.37 -10.65 5.56
N ALA A 11 1.49 -10.27 4.95
CA ALA A 11 2.18 -9.02 5.24
C ALA A 11 1.30 -7.79 4.90
N ASN A 12 0.63 -7.81 3.75
CA ASN A 12 -0.31 -6.76 3.35
C ASN A 12 -1.47 -6.64 4.35
N THR A 13 -2.03 -7.76 4.79
CA THR A 13 -3.13 -7.78 5.77
C THR A 13 -2.71 -7.14 7.09
N ARG A 14 -1.50 -7.45 7.59
CA ARG A 14 -0.95 -6.84 8.80
C ARG A 14 -0.75 -5.33 8.65
N ALA A 15 -0.17 -4.91 7.54
CA ALA A 15 0.07 -3.49 7.26
C ALA A 15 -1.25 -2.69 7.19
N ILE A 16 -2.28 -3.23 6.55
CA ILE A 16 -3.62 -2.63 6.50
C ILE A 16 -4.22 -2.50 7.90
N GLY A 17 -4.09 -3.53 8.74
CA GLY A 17 -4.56 -3.48 10.13
C GLY A 17 -3.90 -2.36 10.93
N VAL A 18 -2.58 -2.22 10.82
CA VAL A 18 -1.83 -1.12 11.45
C VAL A 18 -2.29 0.23 10.91
N ALA A 19 -2.47 0.38 9.59
CA ALA A 19 -2.91 1.64 8.98
C ALA A 19 -4.30 2.07 9.50
N PHE A 20 -5.25 1.13 9.61
CA PHE A 20 -6.57 1.42 10.18
C PHE A 20 -6.49 1.81 11.67
N GLN A 21 -5.66 1.13 12.44
CA GLN A 21 -5.46 1.47 13.85
C GLN A 21 -4.91 2.88 14.01
N LEU A 22 -3.85 3.24 13.28
CA LEU A 22 -3.25 4.57 13.32
C LEU A 22 -4.24 5.66 12.92
N ARG A 23 -5.05 5.41 11.88
CA ARG A 23 -6.10 6.32 11.46
C ARG A 23 -7.15 6.52 12.56
N LYS A 24 -7.57 5.44 13.23
CA LYS A 24 -8.55 5.51 14.33
C LYS A 24 -7.99 6.27 15.53
N GLU A 25 -6.73 6.05 15.87
CA GLU A 25 -6.03 6.69 16.98
C GLU A 25 -5.53 8.10 16.65
N GLN A 26 -5.60 8.53 15.39
CA GLN A 26 -5.14 9.83 14.88
C GLN A 26 -3.71 10.18 15.31
N ARG A 27 -2.83 9.19 15.29
CA ARG A 27 -1.42 9.34 15.67
C ARG A 27 -0.48 8.86 14.57
N LYS A 28 0.77 9.27 14.68
CA LYS A 28 1.85 8.75 13.81
C LYS A 28 2.31 7.35 14.22
N ALA A 29 2.84 6.62 13.25
CA ALA A 29 3.38 5.29 13.46
C ALA A 29 4.66 5.32 14.31
N THR A 30 4.80 4.34 15.20
CA THR A 30 6.06 4.02 15.89
C THR A 30 7.09 3.43 14.92
N GLY A 31 8.33 3.22 15.37
CA GLY A 31 9.36 2.57 14.56
C GLY A 31 8.97 1.15 14.12
N GLU A 32 8.40 0.37 15.03
CA GLU A 32 7.94 -1.00 14.75
C GLU A 32 6.76 -1.02 13.78
N GLU A 33 5.78 -0.15 13.97
CA GLU A 33 4.64 -0.03 13.07
C GLU A 33 5.06 0.40 11.67
N ARG A 34 6.04 1.31 11.55
CA ARG A 34 6.62 1.69 10.24
C ARG A 34 7.26 0.49 9.55
N ALA A 35 7.98 -0.36 10.30
CA ALA A 35 8.56 -1.58 9.74
C ALA A 35 7.49 -2.53 9.18
N VAL A 36 6.34 -2.64 9.85
CA VAL A 36 5.18 -3.41 9.34
C VAL A 36 4.58 -2.76 8.10
N LEU A 37 4.33 -1.45 8.12
CA LEU A 37 3.77 -0.71 6.98
C LEU A 37 4.67 -0.81 5.73
N GLN A 38 5.99 -0.81 5.92
CA GLN A 38 6.97 -0.94 4.82
C GLN A 38 6.99 -2.33 4.16
N GLN A 39 6.37 -3.34 4.79
CA GLN A 39 6.20 -4.67 4.19
C GLN A 39 5.02 -4.73 3.22
N TYR A 40 4.17 -3.71 3.19
CA TYR A 40 3.07 -3.65 2.23
C TYR A 40 3.62 -3.56 0.80
N SER A 41 3.24 -4.54 -0.01
CA SER A 41 3.68 -4.65 -1.41
C SER A 41 2.54 -4.53 -2.42
N GLY A 42 1.31 -4.29 -1.93
CA GLY A 42 0.12 -4.29 -2.76
C GLY A 42 -0.34 -5.69 -3.16
N PHE A 43 -1.41 -5.73 -3.92
CA PHE A 43 -2.04 -6.99 -4.31
C PHE A 43 -1.72 -7.40 -5.75
N GLY A 44 -0.83 -6.68 -6.44
CA GLY A 44 -0.37 -7.01 -7.79
C GLY A 44 0.21 -8.43 -7.86
N GLY A 45 -0.31 -9.23 -8.77
CA GLY A 45 0.14 -10.61 -8.96
C GLY A 45 -0.28 -11.61 -7.86
N ILE A 46 -1.20 -11.25 -6.96
CA ILE A 46 -1.81 -12.16 -5.97
C ILE A 46 -3.19 -12.59 -6.47
N PRO A 47 -3.32 -13.73 -7.19
CA PRO A 47 -4.59 -14.10 -7.83
C PRO A 47 -5.68 -14.48 -6.84
N TYR A 48 -5.32 -14.94 -5.62
CA TYR A 48 -6.27 -15.33 -4.58
C TYR A 48 -7.24 -14.19 -4.18
N ILE A 49 -6.83 -12.95 -4.38
CA ILE A 49 -7.65 -11.76 -4.06
C ILE A 49 -8.96 -11.72 -4.84
N LEU A 50 -9.02 -12.34 -6.01
CA LEU A 50 -10.25 -12.41 -6.81
C LEU A 50 -11.36 -13.20 -6.10
N SER A 51 -10.98 -14.15 -5.23
CA SER A 51 -11.90 -14.93 -4.39
C SER A 51 -12.29 -14.23 -3.08
N LEU A 52 -11.69 -13.07 -2.75
CA LEU A 52 -12.06 -12.32 -1.55
C LEU A 52 -13.56 -11.98 -1.60
N ASP A 53 -14.30 -12.31 -0.53
CA ASP A 53 -15.76 -12.07 -0.43
C ASP A 53 -16.59 -12.81 -1.51
N SER A 54 -16.09 -13.90 -2.08
CA SER A 54 -16.84 -14.77 -2.98
C SER A 54 -17.53 -15.87 -2.20
N GLU A 55 -18.82 -16.12 -2.52
CA GLU A 55 -19.56 -17.28 -1.98
C GLU A 55 -18.99 -18.61 -2.51
N ASN A 56 -18.45 -18.60 -3.73
CA ASN A 56 -17.79 -19.73 -4.36
C ASN A 56 -16.28 -19.68 -4.10
N LYS A 57 -15.82 -20.40 -3.08
CA LYS A 57 -14.40 -20.66 -2.88
C LYS A 57 -13.87 -21.47 -4.06
N SER A 58 -12.76 -21.05 -4.64
CA SER A 58 -12.11 -21.84 -5.68
C SER A 58 -11.65 -23.17 -5.09
N ALA A 59 -12.01 -24.29 -5.74
CA ALA A 59 -11.59 -25.64 -5.33
C ALA A 59 -10.04 -25.81 -5.36
N THR A 60 -9.32 -24.85 -5.90
CA THR A 60 -7.86 -24.85 -6.03
C THR A 60 -7.15 -24.10 -4.90
N GLU A 61 -7.87 -23.45 -3.98
CA GLU A 61 -7.26 -22.70 -2.87
C GLU A 61 -6.99 -23.61 -1.69
N THR A 62 -5.77 -23.53 -1.14
CA THR A 62 -5.38 -24.26 0.06
C THR A 62 -6.08 -23.70 1.30
N SER A 63 -6.14 -24.50 2.38
CA SER A 63 -6.68 -24.06 3.68
C SER A 63 -6.01 -22.78 4.18
N GLU A 64 -4.69 -22.66 4.00
CA GLU A 64 -3.88 -21.51 4.42
C GLU A 64 -4.26 -20.22 3.65
N VAL A 65 -4.51 -20.33 2.34
CA VAL A 65 -4.95 -19.20 1.52
C VAL A 65 -6.34 -18.74 1.96
N ASN A 66 -7.27 -19.68 2.20
CA ASN A 66 -8.62 -19.35 2.67
C ASN A 66 -8.60 -18.67 4.05
N GLU A 67 -7.73 -19.11 4.96
CA GLU A 67 -7.55 -18.46 6.26
C GLU A 67 -7.00 -17.05 6.11
N ALA A 68 -5.98 -16.84 5.27
CA ALA A 68 -5.41 -15.52 5.01
C ALA A 68 -6.42 -14.55 4.38
N LEU A 69 -7.28 -15.02 3.46
CA LEU A 69 -8.36 -14.23 2.88
C LEU A 69 -9.43 -13.87 3.93
N LEU A 70 -9.76 -14.80 4.82
CA LEU A 70 -10.69 -14.54 5.92
C LEU A 70 -10.12 -13.48 6.89
N GLN A 71 -8.82 -13.58 7.22
CA GLN A 71 -8.14 -12.58 8.03
C GLN A 71 -8.17 -11.20 7.38
N LEU A 72 -7.88 -11.11 6.08
CA LEU A 72 -7.98 -9.84 5.33
C LEU A 72 -9.41 -9.28 5.38
N SER A 73 -10.41 -10.12 5.11
CA SER A 73 -11.83 -9.71 5.19
C SER A 73 -12.19 -9.13 6.56
N ASN A 74 -11.79 -9.80 7.64
CA ASN A 74 -12.01 -9.34 9.00
C ASN A 74 -11.30 -8.00 9.31
N VAL A 75 -10.05 -7.84 8.87
CA VAL A 75 -9.29 -6.59 9.04
C VAL A 75 -9.97 -5.45 8.30
N LEU A 76 -10.43 -5.66 7.08
CA LEU A 76 -11.14 -4.64 6.31
C LEU A 76 -12.47 -4.26 6.97
N LEU A 77 -13.26 -5.24 7.38
CA LEU A 77 -14.58 -5.00 7.99
C LEU A 77 -14.45 -4.26 9.33
N ASN A 78 -13.49 -4.67 10.16
CA ASN A 78 -13.20 -4.00 11.43
C ASN A 78 -12.66 -2.58 11.21
N GLY A 79 -11.79 -2.39 10.23
CA GLY A 79 -11.20 -1.09 9.90
C GLY A 79 -12.21 -0.06 9.42
N VAL A 80 -13.35 -0.51 8.89
CA VAL A 80 -14.48 0.37 8.50
C VAL A 80 -15.64 0.32 9.51
N GLU A 81 -15.40 -0.20 10.71
CA GLU A 81 -16.37 -0.26 11.81
C GLU A 81 -17.73 -0.90 11.41
N GLY A 82 -17.67 -1.88 10.52
CA GLY A 82 -18.83 -2.61 10.03
C GLY A 82 -19.62 -1.92 8.90
N ASP A 83 -19.16 -0.77 8.39
CA ASP A 83 -19.78 -0.14 7.21
C ASP A 83 -19.62 -1.05 5.97
N ARG A 84 -20.68 -1.77 5.65
CA ARG A 84 -20.70 -2.72 4.54
C ARG A 84 -20.54 -2.06 3.16
N LYS A 85 -20.95 -0.80 2.99
CA LYS A 85 -20.80 -0.08 1.73
C LYS A 85 -19.32 0.26 1.50
N LEU A 86 -18.67 0.76 2.53
CA LEU A 86 -17.23 1.08 2.48
C LEU A 86 -16.41 -0.21 2.35
N TYR A 87 -16.75 -1.28 3.09
CA TYR A 87 -16.12 -2.59 2.95
C TYR A 87 -16.16 -3.08 1.49
N LYS A 88 -17.33 -3.08 0.84
CA LYS A 88 -17.47 -3.48 -0.57
C LYS A 88 -16.61 -2.61 -1.50
N SER A 89 -16.52 -1.32 -1.21
CA SER A 89 -15.65 -0.41 -1.99
C SER A 89 -14.19 -0.76 -1.84
N LEU A 90 -13.71 -1.11 -0.63
CA LEU A 90 -12.35 -1.56 -0.38
C LEU A 90 -12.06 -2.89 -1.11
N VAL A 91 -12.95 -3.88 -0.98
CA VAL A 91 -12.83 -5.17 -1.67
C VAL A 91 -12.75 -4.97 -3.19
N LYS A 92 -13.60 -4.12 -3.76
CA LYS A 92 -13.57 -3.78 -5.18
C LYS A 92 -12.26 -3.12 -5.59
N SER A 93 -11.75 -2.19 -4.78
CA SER A 93 -10.46 -1.52 -5.00
C SER A 93 -9.32 -2.52 -5.02
N ILE A 94 -9.23 -3.40 -4.00
CA ILE A 94 -8.22 -4.46 -3.91
C ILE A 94 -8.27 -5.40 -5.12
N LYS A 95 -9.46 -5.87 -5.52
CA LYS A 95 -9.61 -6.75 -6.69
C LYS A 95 -9.15 -6.06 -7.97
N SER A 96 -9.46 -4.79 -8.15
CA SER A 96 -9.03 -4.01 -9.31
C SER A 96 -7.51 -3.81 -9.31
N SER A 97 -6.91 -3.54 -8.16
CA SER A 97 -5.46 -3.29 -8.04
C SER A 97 -4.64 -4.57 -8.23
N SER A 98 -5.21 -5.76 -8.04
CA SER A 98 -4.50 -7.03 -8.22
C SER A 98 -3.94 -7.24 -9.63
N LEU A 99 -4.50 -6.57 -10.63
CA LEU A 99 -4.06 -6.63 -12.02
C LEU A 99 -3.09 -5.50 -12.40
N THR A 100 -3.03 -4.42 -11.63
CA THR A 100 -2.35 -3.18 -12.03
C THR A 100 -1.39 -2.62 -10.99
N ALA A 101 -1.51 -3.00 -9.71
CA ALA A 101 -0.69 -2.45 -8.63
C ALA A 101 0.67 -3.15 -8.53
N PHE A 102 1.58 -2.79 -9.42
CA PHE A 102 2.99 -3.17 -9.36
C PHE A 102 3.80 -1.93 -9.01
N TYR A 103 4.47 -1.96 -7.87
CA TYR A 103 5.25 -0.81 -7.40
C TYR A 103 6.67 -0.86 -7.94
N THR A 104 7.21 0.32 -8.22
CA THR A 104 8.60 0.46 -8.68
C THR A 104 9.56 -0.01 -7.58
N PRO A 105 10.54 -0.87 -7.89
CA PRO A 105 11.55 -1.31 -6.95
C PRO A 105 12.33 -0.15 -6.31
N LYS A 106 12.69 -0.31 -5.03
CA LYS A 106 13.33 0.75 -4.23
C LYS A 106 14.68 1.20 -4.79
N ASP A 107 15.44 0.30 -5.38
CA ASP A 107 16.74 0.59 -6.03
C ASP A 107 16.57 1.51 -7.24
N ILE A 108 15.53 1.28 -8.05
CA ILE A 108 15.20 2.15 -9.19
C ILE A 108 14.78 3.54 -8.67
N ILE A 109 13.90 3.59 -7.66
CA ILE A 109 13.47 4.86 -7.06
C ILE A 109 14.67 5.63 -6.51
N SER A 110 15.58 4.95 -5.78
CA SER A 110 16.78 5.57 -5.22
C SER A 110 17.71 6.11 -6.31
N THR A 111 17.87 5.37 -7.40
CA THR A 111 18.69 5.81 -8.55
C THR A 111 18.11 7.08 -9.18
N LEU A 112 16.81 7.09 -9.44
CA LEU A 112 16.11 8.26 -9.98
C LEU A 112 16.18 9.47 -9.02
N ALA A 113 15.96 9.24 -7.74
CA ALA A 113 16.07 10.29 -6.71
C ALA A 113 17.43 10.96 -6.73
N ASN A 114 18.51 10.17 -6.75
CA ASN A 114 19.88 10.67 -6.78
C ASN A 114 20.17 11.49 -8.05
N GLN A 115 19.73 10.99 -9.21
CA GLN A 115 19.92 11.68 -10.49
C GLN A 115 19.17 13.02 -10.53
N ILE A 116 17.93 13.05 -10.07
CA ILE A 116 17.11 14.27 -10.00
C ILE A 116 17.76 15.28 -9.05
N GLN A 117 18.15 14.87 -7.86
CA GLN A 117 18.80 15.74 -6.89
C GLN A 117 20.10 16.30 -7.40
N GLN A 118 20.96 15.48 -8.04
CA GLN A 118 22.20 15.93 -8.66
C GLN A 118 21.96 16.96 -9.77
N ALA A 119 20.99 16.72 -10.64
CA ALA A 119 20.64 17.63 -11.73
C ALA A 119 20.17 19.01 -11.19
N PHE A 120 19.35 19.02 -10.14
CA PHE A 120 18.90 20.28 -9.52
C PHE A 120 20.07 21.01 -8.84
N GLN A 121 20.86 20.30 -8.03
CA GLN A 121 22.02 20.88 -7.33
C GLN A 121 23.06 21.46 -8.28
N SER A 122 23.37 20.75 -9.36
CA SER A 122 24.35 21.19 -10.37
C SER A 122 23.94 22.48 -11.09
N ASN A 123 22.65 22.78 -11.10
CA ASN A 123 22.09 24.00 -11.70
C ASN A 123 21.70 25.06 -10.66
N GLY A 124 22.00 24.86 -9.38
CA GLY A 124 21.61 25.78 -8.30
C GLY A 124 20.10 25.89 -8.10
N LEU A 125 19.37 24.85 -8.47
CA LEU A 125 17.90 24.81 -8.39
C LEU A 125 17.45 23.99 -7.17
N CYS A 126 16.23 24.32 -6.68
CA CYS A 126 15.51 23.56 -5.66
C CYS A 126 14.16 23.10 -6.18
N ILE A 127 13.70 21.96 -5.70
CA ILE A 127 12.34 21.47 -6.00
C ILE A 127 11.38 22.22 -5.07
N GLY A 128 10.58 23.15 -5.61
CA GLY A 128 9.57 23.88 -4.83
C GLY A 128 8.30 23.08 -4.62
N ASN A 129 7.79 22.45 -5.68
CA ASN A 129 6.58 21.64 -5.65
C ASN A 129 6.84 20.26 -6.25
N PHE A 130 6.27 19.23 -5.64
CA PHE A 130 6.34 17.85 -6.11
C PHE A 130 4.94 17.26 -6.24
N LEU A 131 4.58 16.85 -7.45
CA LEU A 131 3.30 16.19 -7.74
C LEU A 131 3.53 14.71 -8.07
N GLU A 132 2.91 13.82 -7.31
CA GLU A 132 2.86 12.38 -7.56
C GLU A 132 1.43 11.95 -7.89
N PRO A 133 1.09 11.76 -9.17
CA PRO A 133 -0.29 11.47 -9.59
C PRO A 133 -0.71 10.02 -9.39
N ALA A 134 0.20 9.12 -9.05
CA ALA A 134 -0.06 7.69 -8.85
C ALA A 134 0.83 7.17 -7.69
N ALA A 135 0.60 7.71 -6.51
CA ALA A 135 1.52 7.59 -5.37
C ALA A 135 1.75 6.14 -4.88
N GLY A 136 0.80 5.25 -5.10
CA GLY A 136 0.89 3.89 -4.58
C GLY A 136 1.13 3.89 -3.08
N THR A 137 2.25 3.31 -2.67
CA THR A 137 2.71 3.32 -1.27
C THR A 137 3.55 4.55 -0.89
N GLY A 138 3.59 5.58 -1.73
CA GLY A 138 4.36 6.79 -1.49
C GLY A 138 5.86 6.65 -1.76
N GLY A 139 6.27 5.63 -2.52
CA GLY A 139 7.68 5.33 -2.75
C GLY A 139 8.49 6.47 -3.36
N PHE A 140 7.88 7.30 -4.21
CA PHE A 140 8.52 8.45 -4.84
C PHE A 140 8.52 9.74 -3.98
N LEU A 141 7.71 9.82 -2.93
CA LEU A 141 7.62 11.01 -2.08
C LEU A 141 8.96 11.44 -1.44
N PRO A 142 9.90 10.52 -1.10
CA PRO A 142 11.21 10.91 -0.59
C PRO A 142 12.14 11.61 -1.60
N ILE A 143 11.82 11.62 -2.91
CA ILE A 143 12.57 12.38 -3.92
C ILE A 143 12.50 13.88 -3.61
N ALA A 144 11.34 14.34 -3.16
CA ALA A 144 11.14 15.70 -2.72
C ALA A 144 11.80 15.93 -1.35
N THR A 145 12.72 16.88 -1.29
CA THR A 145 13.49 17.22 -0.07
C THR A 145 12.63 17.95 0.98
N THR A 146 13.23 18.21 2.14
CA THR A 146 12.60 19.03 3.17
C THR A 146 12.33 20.44 2.64
N GLY A 147 11.13 20.96 2.90
CA GLY A 147 10.69 22.28 2.41
C GLY A 147 9.97 22.26 1.05
N THR A 148 9.95 21.10 0.36
CA THR A 148 9.15 20.91 -0.86
C THR A 148 7.68 20.69 -0.50
N GLU A 149 6.77 21.42 -1.13
CA GLU A 149 5.33 21.13 -1.05
C GLU A 149 5.04 19.85 -1.85
N LYS A 150 4.37 18.88 -1.22
CA LYS A 150 4.09 17.58 -1.82
C LYS A 150 2.61 17.36 -1.99
N THR A 151 2.18 17.07 -3.22
CA THR A 151 0.82 16.64 -3.53
C THR A 151 0.86 15.25 -4.12
N ALA A 152 0.08 14.33 -3.56
CA ALA A 152 0.03 12.95 -3.99
C ALA A 152 -1.42 12.50 -4.19
N PHE A 153 -1.66 11.76 -5.27
CA PHE A 153 -2.96 11.14 -5.56
C PHE A 153 -2.79 9.62 -5.63
N GLU A 154 -3.73 8.90 -5.05
CA GLU A 154 -3.81 7.44 -5.18
C GLU A 154 -5.27 7.02 -5.38
N LYS A 155 -5.50 6.21 -6.41
CA LYS A 155 -6.83 5.71 -6.76
C LYS A 155 -7.22 4.50 -5.92
N ASP A 156 -6.25 3.64 -5.59
CA ASP A 156 -6.49 2.47 -4.75
C ASP A 156 -6.68 2.91 -3.31
N LEU A 157 -7.88 2.67 -2.79
CA LEU A 157 -8.28 3.13 -1.45
C LEU A 157 -7.42 2.54 -0.35
N VAL A 158 -6.96 1.31 -0.52
CA VAL A 158 -6.16 0.61 0.50
C VAL A 158 -4.70 1.04 0.43
N SER A 159 -4.13 1.09 -0.79
CA SER A 159 -2.76 1.58 -0.98
C SER A 159 -2.60 3.02 -0.49
N GLY A 160 -3.62 3.86 -0.68
CA GLY A 160 -3.61 5.24 -0.21
C GLY A 160 -3.63 5.41 1.32
N LEU A 161 -4.08 4.40 2.07
CA LEU A 161 -4.01 4.44 3.54
C LEU A 161 -2.58 4.29 4.07
N ILE A 162 -1.71 3.62 3.35
CA ILE A 162 -0.37 3.25 3.82
C ILE A 162 0.54 4.48 3.97
N PRO A 163 0.75 5.36 2.96
CA PRO A 163 1.63 6.51 3.09
C PRO A 163 1.13 7.53 4.13
N VAL A 164 -0.17 7.74 4.24
CA VAL A 164 -0.75 8.65 5.24
C VAL A 164 -0.44 8.22 6.67
N SER A 165 -0.25 6.92 6.89
CA SER A 165 -0.04 6.36 8.24
C SER A 165 1.38 6.59 8.78
N TYR A 166 2.37 6.96 7.94
CA TYR A 166 3.75 7.17 8.41
C TYR A 166 4.40 8.49 7.93
N THR A 167 3.69 9.34 7.23
CA THR A 167 4.08 10.73 6.93
C THR A 167 3.54 11.69 7.99
#